data_ef69f50989a824ee6cdf2e2b00121cf1
#
_entry.id   ef69f50989a824ee6cdf2e2b00121cf1
#
_cell.length_a   1.000
_cell.length_b   1.000
_cell.length_c   1.000
_cell.angle_alpha   90.00
_cell.angle_beta   90.00
_cell.angle_gamma   90.00
#
_symmetry.space_group_name_H-M   'P 1'
#
loop_
_entity.id
_entity.type
_entity.pdbx_description
1 polymer ?
#
loop_
_entity_poly.entity_id
_entity_poly.type
_entity_poly.pdbx_seq_one_letter_code
_entity_poly.pdbx_strand_id
1 'polypeptide(L)'
;MLHTVNKSPFEHKALETCLKFARQGSAVLLIEDGVYAAARDTAVSPQVQEALKSVSIYALKPDVEARGMQDRVMDGVRLVDYEGFVDLVAQHKAVQSWV
;
A
#
# COMPACT_ATOMS: atom_id res chain seq x y z
N MET A 1 -6.68 9.39 -7.83
CA MET A 1 -6.08 8.22 -8.52
C MET A 1 -5.78 7.13 -7.50
N LEU A 2 -5.99 5.90 -7.88
CA LEU A 2 -5.57 4.75 -7.09
C LEU A 2 -4.26 4.20 -7.65
N HIS A 3 -3.27 4.04 -6.79
CA HIS A 3 -1.99 3.41 -7.12
C HIS A 3 -1.95 2.01 -6.53
N THR A 4 -1.57 1.00 -7.30
CA THR A 4 -1.34 -0.34 -6.77
C THR A 4 0.14 -0.66 -6.82
N VAL A 5 0.67 -1.27 -5.76
CA VAL A 5 2.08 -1.65 -5.65
C VAL A 5 2.13 -3.13 -5.28
N ASN A 6 2.75 -3.94 -6.13
CA ASN A 6 2.81 -5.39 -5.94
C ASN A 6 4.21 -5.94 -5.65
N LYS A 7 5.22 -5.09 -5.58
CA LYS A 7 6.61 -5.51 -5.36
C LYS A 7 7.07 -5.18 -3.95
N SER A 8 7.92 -6.04 -3.39
CA SER A 8 8.53 -5.80 -2.10
C SER A 8 9.37 -4.52 -2.12
N PRO A 9 9.21 -3.63 -1.13
CA PRO A 9 10.00 -2.40 -1.06
C PRO A 9 11.48 -2.66 -0.77
N PHE A 10 11.82 -3.87 -0.32
CA PHE A 10 13.20 -4.25 0.02
C PHE A 10 13.98 -4.75 -1.19
N GLU A 11 13.28 -5.12 -2.26
CA GLU A 11 13.89 -5.67 -3.48
C GLU A 11 13.71 -4.77 -4.70
N HIS A 12 12.72 -3.87 -4.66
CA HIS A 12 12.34 -3.05 -5.81
C HIS A 12 12.07 -1.63 -5.36
N LYS A 13 12.18 -0.68 -6.29
CA LYS A 13 11.96 0.74 -6.03
C LYS A 13 10.54 1.20 -6.37
N ALA A 14 9.63 0.27 -6.71
CA ALA A 14 8.27 0.61 -7.14
C ALA A 14 7.53 1.44 -6.10
N LEU A 15 7.60 1.07 -4.81
CA LEU A 15 6.96 1.83 -3.75
C LEU A 15 7.53 3.24 -3.66
N GLU A 16 8.85 3.36 -3.62
CA GLU A 16 9.52 4.66 -3.52
C GLU A 16 9.09 5.58 -4.66
N THR A 17 9.09 5.06 -5.88
CA THR A 17 8.69 5.82 -7.06
C THR A 17 7.21 6.19 -6.97
N CYS A 18 6.35 5.25 -6.59
CA CYS A 18 4.92 5.51 -6.41
C CYS A 18 4.68 6.67 -5.44
N LEU A 19 5.33 6.64 -4.28
CA LEU A 19 5.13 7.65 -3.25
C LEU A 19 5.63 9.04 -3.68
N LYS A 20 6.61 9.09 -4.58
CA LYS A 20 7.06 10.36 -5.15
C LYS A 20 6.03 10.97 -6.09
N PHE A 21 5.27 10.14 -6.80
CA PHE A 21 4.30 10.61 -7.80
C PHE A 21 2.88 10.69 -7.27
N ALA A 22 2.57 10.03 -6.16
CA ALA A 22 1.23 10.06 -5.59
C ALA A 22 0.92 11.47 -5.07
N ARG A 23 -0.16 12.03 -5.56
CA ARG A 23 -0.59 13.37 -5.15
C ARG A 23 -1.41 13.28 -3.87
N GLN A 24 -1.44 14.38 -3.13
CA GLN A 24 -2.29 14.49 -1.94
C GLN A 24 -3.73 14.09 -2.26
N GLY A 25 -4.31 13.28 -1.42
CA GLY A 25 -5.67 12.77 -1.61
C GLY A 25 -5.76 11.49 -2.42
N SER A 26 -4.64 11.01 -2.98
CA SER A 26 -4.60 9.73 -3.68
C SER A 26 -4.69 8.56 -2.71
N ALA A 27 -5.01 7.38 -3.22
CA ALA A 27 -4.97 6.12 -2.47
C ALA A 27 -3.88 5.21 -3.03
N VAL A 28 -3.22 4.50 -2.14
CA VAL A 28 -2.22 3.47 -2.48
C VAL A 28 -2.69 2.14 -1.91
N LEU A 29 -2.76 1.12 -2.75
CA LEU A 29 -3.13 -0.23 -2.33
C LEU A 29 -1.94 -1.16 -2.53
N LEU A 30 -1.49 -1.74 -1.43
CA LEU A 30 -0.41 -2.71 -1.40
C LEU A 30 -1.00 -4.11 -1.58
N ILE A 31 -0.51 -4.82 -2.58
CA ILE A 31 -0.95 -6.19 -2.90
C ILE A 31 0.26 -7.09 -3.07
N GLU A 32 0.06 -8.39 -2.97
CA GLU A 32 1.13 -9.37 -3.14
C GLU A 32 2.33 -9.00 -2.24
N ASP A 33 3.54 -9.02 -2.75
CA ASP A 33 4.73 -8.67 -1.95
C ASP A 33 4.80 -7.18 -1.58
N GLY A 34 3.98 -6.35 -2.19
CA GLY A 34 3.86 -4.95 -1.81
C GLY A 34 3.39 -4.78 -0.37
N VAL A 35 2.67 -5.75 0.18
CA VAL A 35 2.17 -5.68 1.57
C VAL A 35 3.30 -5.63 2.61
N TYR A 36 4.52 -6.05 2.27
CA TYR A 36 5.65 -5.91 3.19
C TYR A 36 5.93 -4.46 3.56
N ALA A 37 5.52 -3.50 2.71
CA ALA A 37 5.66 -2.08 3.02
C ALA A 37 4.77 -1.64 4.19
N ALA A 38 3.74 -2.41 4.51
CA ALA A 38 2.84 -2.11 5.62
C ALA A 38 3.38 -2.52 6.98
N ALA A 39 4.46 -3.29 7.05
CA ALA A 39 5.03 -3.77 8.31
C ALA A 39 5.67 -2.61 9.08
N ARG A 40 5.39 -2.55 10.39
CA ARG A 40 6.05 -1.57 11.26
C ARG A 40 7.50 -1.97 11.54
N ASP A 41 8.29 -1.01 11.96
CA ASP A 41 9.67 -1.19 12.42
C ASP A 41 10.60 -1.78 11.35
N THR A 42 10.43 -1.32 10.11
CA THR A 42 11.31 -1.67 9.00
C THR A 42 12.04 -0.44 8.46
N ALA A 43 12.98 -0.67 7.57
CA ALA A 43 13.73 0.42 6.94
C ALA A 43 12.84 1.40 6.16
N VAL A 44 11.69 0.94 5.65
CA VAL A 44 10.77 1.78 4.88
C VAL A 44 9.64 2.37 5.73
N SER A 45 9.48 1.94 6.99
CA SER A 45 8.40 2.42 7.85
C SER A 45 8.35 3.94 7.97
N PRO A 46 9.46 4.65 8.18
CA PRO A 46 9.41 6.11 8.26
C PRO A 46 8.87 6.76 6.97
N GLN A 47 9.23 6.22 5.82
CA GLN A 47 8.78 6.74 4.52
C GLN A 47 7.27 6.53 4.36
N VAL A 48 6.77 5.34 4.73
CA VAL A 48 5.34 5.03 4.64
C VAL A 48 4.55 5.89 5.63
N GLN A 49 5.03 6.04 6.85
CA GLN A 49 4.38 6.89 7.86
C GLN A 49 4.30 8.34 7.41
N GLU A 50 5.36 8.85 6.79
CA GLU A 50 5.34 10.21 6.25
C GLU A 50 4.31 10.35 5.13
N ALA A 51 4.22 9.35 4.24
CA ALA A 51 3.26 9.36 3.14
C ALA A 51 1.81 9.33 3.62
N LEU A 52 1.53 8.71 4.78
CA LEU A 52 0.19 8.67 5.35
C LEU A 52 -0.37 10.05 5.68
N LYS A 53 0.46 11.07 5.79
CA LYS A 53 0.00 12.44 6.00
C LYS A 53 -0.68 13.03 4.76
N SER A 54 -0.42 12.48 3.58
CA SER A 54 -0.89 13.02 2.31
C SER A 54 -1.78 12.06 1.53
N VAL A 55 -1.57 10.75 1.69
CA VAL A 55 -2.29 9.72 0.93
C VAL A 55 -2.86 8.68 1.88
N SER A 56 -3.93 8.02 1.42
CA SER A 56 -4.50 6.89 2.13
C SER A 56 -3.78 5.63 1.67
N ILE A 57 -3.32 4.80 2.61
CA ILE A 57 -2.62 3.57 2.28
C ILE A 57 -3.40 2.38 2.81
N TYR A 58 -3.65 1.43 1.92
CA TYR A 58 -4.37 0.19 2.19
C TYR A 58 -3.47 -1.00 1.89
N ALA A 59 -3.72 -2.11 2.54
CA ALA A 59 -3.06 -3.38 2.23
C ALA A 59 -4.13 -4.46 2.09
N LEU A 60 -3.96 -5.32 1.09
CA LEU A 60 -4.91 -6.39 0.83
C LEU A 60 -4.79 -7.46 1.91
N LYS A 61 -5.86 -7.65 2.68
CA LYS A 61 -5.85 -8.51 3.86
C LYS A 61 -5.44 -9.96 3.57
N PRO A 62 -5.98 -10.63 2.52
CA PRO A 62 -5.53 -11.99 2.23
C PRO A 62 -4.02 -12.09 1.97
N ASP A 63 -3.42 -11.09 1.34
CA ASP A 63 -1.99 -11.10 1.07
C ASP A 63 -1.16 -10.86 2.33
N VAL A 64 -1.67 -10.03 3.25
CA VAL A 64 -1.05 -9.82 4.57
C VAL A 64 -1.09 -11.11 5.38
N GLU A 65 -2.23 -11.78 5.39
CA GLU A 65 -2.41 -13.03 6.14
C GLU A 65 -1.57 -14.17 5.56
N ALA A 66 -1.48 -14.25 4.23
CA ALA A 66 -0.67 -15.27 3.57
C ALA A 66 0.81 -15.17 3.94
N ARG A 67 1.26 -13.98 4.33
CA ARG A 67 2.65 -13.72 4.72
C ARG A 67 2.85 -13.63 6.24
N GLY A 68 1.81 -13.97 7.01
CA GLY A 68 1.90 -13.98 8.47
C GLY A 68 2.13 -12.61 9.08
N MET A 69 1.66 -11.54 8.42
CA MET A 69 1.97 -10.16 8.82
C MET A 69 0.85 -9.45 9.57
N GLN A 70 -0.27 -10.12 9.83
CA GLN A 70 -1.46 -9.44 10.36
C GLN A 70 -1.21 -8.71 11.69
N ASP A 71 -0.27 -9.19 12.50
CA ASP A 71 0.05 -8.56 13.79
C ASP A 71 1.17 -7.52 13.68
N ARG A 72 1.64 -7.25 12.48
CA ARG A 72 2.80 -6.37 12.24
C ARG A 72 2.48 -5.16 11.39
N VAL A 73 1.23 -4.99 11.02
CA VAL A 73 0.81 -3.85 10.18
C VAL A 73 0.88 -2.58 11.01
N MET A 74 1.52 -1.54 10.46
CA MET A 74 1.64 -0.26 11.15
C MET A 74 0.30 0.46 11.27
N ASP A 75 0.18 1.30 12.29
CA ASP A 75 -1.00 2.15 12.48
C ASP A 75 -1.14 3.09 11.27
N GLY A 76 -2.37 3.30 10.84
CA GLY A 76 -2.67 4.17 9.72
C GLY A 76 -2.84 3.46 8.40
N VAL A 77 -2.24 2.28 8.22
CA VAL A 77 -2.50 1.44 7.05
C VAL A 77 -3.75 0.62 7.30
N ARG A 78 -4.71 0.68 6.40
CA ARG A 78 -5.99 -0.03 6.53
C ARG A 78 -5.97 -1.33 5.76
N LEU A 79 -6.47 -2.40 6.37
CA LEU A 79 -6.62 -3.66 5.68
C LEU A 79 -7.94 -3.67 4.91
N VAL A 80 -7.92 -4.17 3.68
CA VAL A 80 -9.12 -4.35 2.87
C VAL A 80 -9.12 -5.76 2.29
N ASP A 81 -10.32 -6.33 2.15
CA ASP A 81 -10.51 -7.59 1.44
C ASP A 81 -10.69 -7.35 -0.06
N TYR A 82 -11.01 -8.41 -0.82
CA TYR A 82 -11.22 -8.25 -2.27
C TYR A 82 -12.41 -7.35 -2.58
N GLU A 83 -13.44 -7.39 -1.76
CA GLU A 83 -14.60 -6.51 -1.95
C GLU A 83 -14.20 -5.06 -1.76
N GLY A 84 -13.39 -4.76 -0.72
CA GLY A 84 -12.84 -3.43 -0.52
C GLY A 84 -11.93 -2.98 -1.64
N PHE A 85 -11.17 -3.90 -2.22
CA PHE A 85 -10.36 -3.62 -3.41
C PHE A 85 -11.24 -3.15 -4.57
N VAL A 86 -12.31 -3.89 -4.84
CA VAL A 86 -13.25 -3.53 -5.92
C VAL A 86 -13.85 -2.16 -5.66
N ASP A 87 -14.23 -1.87 -4.41
CA ASP A 87 -14.78 -0.57 -4.04
C ASP A 87 -13.77 0.56 -4.28
N LEU A 88 -12.49 0.34 -3.95
CA LEU A 88 -11.45 1.35 -4.20
C LEU A 88 -11.30 1.62 -5.70
N VAL A 89 -11.30 0.58 -6.51
CA VAL A 89 -11.22 0.74 -7.97
C VAL A 89 -12.41 1.55 -8.49
N ALA A 90 -13.61 1.24 -7.99
CA ALA A 90 -14.83 1.93 -8.41
C ALA A 90 -14.86 3.41 -8.01
N GLN A 91 -14.23 3.76 -6.88
CA GLN A 91 -14.20 5.14 -6.37
C GLN A 91 -13.22 6.06 -7.10
N HIS A 92 -12.32 5.51 -7.88
CA HIS A 92 -11.26 6.28 -8.55
C HIS A 92 -11.42 6.22 -10.06
N LYS A 93 -11.16 7.36 -10.71
CA LYS A 93 -11.28 7.47 -12.18
C LYS A 93 -10.15 6.77 -12.93
N ALA A 94 -9.01 6.62 -12.26
CA ALA A 94 -7.82 6.04 -12.89
C ALA A 94 -7.08 5.18 -11.89
N VAL A 95 -6.46 4.11 -12.39
CA VAL A 95 -5.61 3.20 -11.61
C VAL A 95 -4.24 3.13 -12.26
N GLN A 96 -3.20 3.31 -11.46
CA GLN A 96 -1.81 3.19 -11.89
C GLN A 96 -1.17 2.01 -11.16
N SER A 97 -0.68 1.03 -11.92
CA SER A 97 0.04 -0.11 -11.36
C SER A 97 1.54 0.15 -11.38
N TRP A 98 2.19 -0.09 -10.24
CA TRP A 98 3.65 0.04 -10.08
C TRP A 98 4.23 -1.35 -9.91
N VAL A 99 5.05 -1.77 -10.85
CA VAL A 99 5.64 -3.10 -10.89
C VAL A 99 7.17 -3.06 -10.95
#